data_25421493954047464d75fa9b99de0cc8
#
_entry.id   25421493954047464d75fa9b99de0cc8
#
_cell.length_a   1.000
_cell.length_b   1.000
_cell.length_c   1.000
_cell.angle_alpha   90.00
_cell.angle_beta   90.00
_cell.angle_gamma   90.00
#
_symmetry.space_group_name_H-M   'P 1'
#
loop_
_entity.id
_entity.type
_entity.pdbx_description
1 polymer ?
#
loop_
_entity_poly.entity_id
_entity_poly.type
_entity_poly.pdbx_seq_one_letter_code
_entity_poly.pdbx_strand_id
1 'polypeptide(L)'
;MLNSLLIVLLLCAISAFFSLSEISLAASRRIKLKQLVDEGNINAARVLKMQEMPGMFFTVVQIGLNAVAILAGIVGESAFSPSLKNFYLQFFEEPLAQQLGSICSFIIVTSMFILLADLTPKRIGMIKPEAIALRIVNPMRFCLAFFRPLVWLFNGMADLIFKLFKIPMVRNEDITSDDIFAIVEAGAVAGVLRKQEHELIENVFELESRTVPSAMTPREDVVYFDREETESDIKEKIATQPHSKFLVCEGDIDHIIGYVDSKELLNRVINGQSLNLNEGVHIRKALIIPDTLTLSDMLESFKTSGEDFAIILNEYAMVMGVITLNDVMTTLMGDLIGPGQEEQIVSRDEHSWLVEGGTPIDDVMRVLDIDDFPDSSNYETIAGFMMYRLRKIPKRTDYVKFSGYKFEVVDIDNYKIDQLLVTKIDDIPPVKPVLQEHVPVMQTTTEVDTKADENKTAS
;
A
#
# COMPACT_ATOMS: atom_id res chain seq x y z
N MET A 1 8.59 46.46 -42.12
CA MET A 1 7.42 45.66 -41.70
C MET A 1 7.48 44.20 -42.14
N LEU A 2 7.62 43.87 -43.44
CA LEU A 2 7.61 42.49 -43.90
C LEU A 2 8.74 41.64 -43.26
N ASN A 3 9.97 42.16 -43.20
CA ASN A 3 11.10 41.48 -42.59
C ASN A 3 10.93 41.25 -41.09
N SER A 4 10.38 42.26 -40.37
CA SER A 4 10.12 42.12 -38.93
C SER A 4 9.02 41.09 -38.63
N LEU A 5 7.97 41.04 -39.47
CA LEU A 5 6.91 40.02 -39.38
C LEU A 5 7.46 38.62 -39.64
N LEU A 6 8.33 38.45 -40.66
CA LEU A 6 8.99 37.16 -40.93
C LEU A 6 9.86 36.71 -39.77
N ILE A 7 10.58 37.63 -39.11
CA ILE A 7 11.39 37.30 -37.92
C ILE A 7 10.49 36.86 -36.76
N VAL A 8 9.39 37.56 -36.49
CA VAL A 8 8.43 37.19 -35.45
C VAL A 8 7.83 35.79 -35.70
N LEU A 9 7.45 35.51 -36.97
CA LEU A 9 6.93 34.16 -37.32
C LEU A 9 7.99 33.07 -37.15
N LEU A 10 9.26 33.35 -37.52
CA LEU A 10 10.37 32.44 -37.30
C LEU A 10 10.59 32.16 -35.80
N LEU A 11 10.57 33.23 -34.97
CA LEU A 11 10.69 33.11 -33.52
C LEU A 11 9.52 32.32 -32.92
N CYS A 12 8.28 32.55 -33.40
CA CYS A 12 7.12 31.73 -33.00
C CYS A 12 7.33 30.26 -33.37
N ALA A 13 7.84 29.93 -34.55
CA ALA A 13 8.10 28.55 -34.96
C ALA A 13 9.18 27.87 -34.10
N ILE A 14 10.26 28.60 -33.76
CA ILE A 14 11.32 28.09 -32.87
C ILE A 14 10.79 27.86 -31.46
N SER A 15 10.02 28.80 -30.93
CA SER A 15 9.39 28.64 -29.62
C SER A 15 8.39 27.48 -29.60
N ALA A 16 7.55 27.37 -30.62
CA ALA A 16 6.63 26.25 -30.80
C ALA A 16 7.35 24.89 -30.84
N PHE A 17 8.51 24.83 -31.46
CA PHE A 17 9.35 23.62 -31.45
C PHE A 17 9.82 23.25 -30.03
N PHE A 18 10.31 24.20 -29.23
CA PHE A 18 10.71 23.93 -27.85
C PHE A 18 9.50 23.55 -26.96
N SER A 19 8.39 24.27 -27.08
CA SER A 19 7.17 24.02 -26.34
C SER A 19 6.57 22.62 -26.65
N LEU A 20 6.57 22.26 -27.95
CA LEU A 20 6.15 20.93 -28.41
C LEU A 20 7.08 19.82 -27.88
N SER A 21 8.40 20.10 -27.86
CA SER A 21 9.41 19.16 -27.36
C SER A 21 9.25 18.92 -25.88
N GLU A 22 9.04 19.97 -25.10
CA GLU A 22 8.83 19.91 -23.65
C GLU A 22 7.70 18.95 -23.29
N ILE A 23 6.51 19.22 -23.81
CA ILE A 23 5.32 18.49 -23.42
C ILE A 23 5.31 17.06 -24.00
N SER A 24 5.80 16.86 -25.22
CA SER A 24 5.80 15.53 -25.83
C SER A 24 6.77 14.59 -25.12
N LEU A 25 7.92 15.06 -24.63
CA LEU A 25 8.83 14.26 -23.85
C LEU A 25 8.25 13.94 -22.45
N ALA A 26 7.67 14.94 -21.79
CA ALA A 26 7.08 14.78 -20.46
C ALA A 26 5.86 13.84 -20.45
N ALA A 27 5.00 13.93 -21.47
CA ALA A 27 3.78 13.13 -21.58
C ALA A 27 3.98 11.74 -22.20
N SER A 28 5.16 11.45 -22.78
CA SER A 28 5.44 10.14 -23.39
C SER A 28 5.59 9.04 -22.33
N ARG A 29 4.83 7.97 -22.49
CA ARG A 29 4.83 6.81 -21.57
C ARG A 29 6.09 5.96 -21.77
N ARG A 30 6.88 5.77 -20.71
CA ARG A 30 8.13 4.97 -20.74
C ARG A 30 7.89 3.54 -21.23
N ILE A 31 6.80 2.92 -20.81
CA ILE A 31 6.44 1.54 -21.18
C ILE A 31 6.25 1.43 -22.70
N LYS A 32 5.54 2.38 -23.31
CA LYS A 32 5.30 2.40 -24.77
C LYS A 32 6.57 2.68 -25.56
N LEU A 33 7.44 3.54 -25.05
CA LEU A 33 8.74 3.79 -25.66
C LEU A 33 9.65 2.57 -25.57
N LYS A 34 9.66 1.82 -24.45
CA LYS A 34 10.40 0.55 -24.33
C LYS A 34 9.92 -0.47 -25.36
N GLN A 35 8.60 -0.65 -25.50
CA GLN A 35 8.03 -1.54 -26.52
C GLN A 35 8.53 -1.16 -27.94
N LEU A 36 8.54 0.14 -28.28
CA LEU A 36 9.04 0.60 -29.58
C LEU A 36 10.54 0.38 -29.76
N VAL A 37 11.33 0.37 -28.66
CA VAL A 37 12.75 0.02 -28.69
C VAL A 37 12.92 -1.46 -28.99
N ASP A 38 12.11 -2.33 -28.37
CA ASP A 38 12.12 -3.77 -28.61
C ASP A 38 11.72 -4.10 -30.05
N GLU A 39 10.86 -3.28 -30.67
CA GLU A 39 10.51 -3.33 -32.09
C GLU A 39 11.63 -2.77 -33.02
N GLY A 40 12.77 -2.34 -32.48
CA GLY A 40 13.92 -1.84 -33.21
C GLY A 40 13.93 -0.35 -33.56
N ASN A 41 13.08 0.47 -32.93
CA ASN A 41 13.03 1.91 -33.20
C ASN A 41 14.14 2.67 -32.48
N ILE A 42 15.17 3.07 -33.22
CA ILE A 42 16.34 3.82 -32.71
C ILE A 42 15.95 5.17 -32.10
N ASN A 43 14.93 5.85 -32.62
CA ASN A 43 14.50 7.14 -32.09
C ASN A 43 13.81 6.98 -30.73
N ALA A 44 13.10 5.88 -30.47
CA ALA A 44 12.52 5.58 -29.17
C ALA A 44 13.62 5.41 -28.10
N ALA A 45 14.71 4.72 -28.40
CA ALA A 45 15.86 4.59 -27.49
C ALA A 45 16.49 5.97 -27.17
N ARG A 46 16.53 6.88 -28.16
CA ARG A 46 17.03 8.24 -27.96
C ARG A 46 16.11 9.08 -27.08
N VAL A 47 14.79 8.93 -27.22
CA VAL A 47 13.80 9.60 -26.38
C VAL A 47 13.89 9.09 -24.94
N LEU A 48 13.98 7.78 -24.72
CA LEU A 48 14.18 7.19 -23.38
C LEU A 48 15.43 7.74 -22.71
N LYS A 49 16.56 7.79 -23.45
CA LYS A 49 17.81 8.37 -22.93
C LYS A 49 17.66 9.84 -22.53
N MET A 50 16.80 10.62 -23.21
CA MET A 50 16.51 12.00 -22.81
C MET A 50 15.65 12.05 -21.55
N GLN A 51 14.72 11.10 -21.36
CA GLN A 51 13.91 10.99 -20.14
C GLN A 51 14.74 10.52 -18.92
N GLU A 52 15.85 9.83 -19.12
CA GLU A 52 16.78 9.45 -18.06
C GLU A 52 17.60 10.63 -17.51
N MET A 53 17.80 11.67 -18.31
CA MET A 53 18.51 12.88 -17.91
C MET A 53 17.63 14.13 -18.08
N PRO A 54 16.52 14.21 -17.34
CA PRO A 54 15.48 15.24 -17.54
C PRO A 54 16.02 16.65 -17.27
N GLY A 55 16.89 16.83 -16.29
CA GLY A 55 17.41 18.14 -15.91
C GLY A 55 18.11 18.86 -17.06
N MET A 56 18.98 18.17 -17.82
CA MET A 56 19.67 18.77 -18.96
C MET A 56 18.69 19.16 -20.08
N PHE A 57 17.71 18.32 -20.35
CA PHE A 57 16.69 18.56 -21.36
C PHE A 57 15.84 19.80 -21.01
N PHE A 58 15.26 19.82 -19.81
CA PHE A 58 14.40 20.93 -19.36
C PHE A 58 15.17 22.26 -19.31
N THR A 59 16.43 22.23 -18.86
CA THR A 59 17.27 23.45 -18.85
C THR A 59 17.45 24.00 -20.26
N VAL A 60 17.75 23.17 -21.28
CA VAL A 60 17.89 23.63 -22.68
C VAL A 60 16.59 24.18 -23.22
N VAL A 61 15.47 23.48 -22.97
CA VAL A 61 14.15 23.95 -23.42
C VAL A 61 13.82 25.29 -22.78
N GLN A 62 14.06 25.45 -21.48
CA GLN A 62 13.76 26.67 -20.74
C GLN A 62 14.63 27.86 -21.25
N ILE A 63 15.90 27.60 -21.50
CA ILE A 63 16.79 28.60 -22.11
C ILE A 63 16.25 29.00 -23.49
N GLY A 64 15.89 28.04 -24.33
CA GLY A 64 15.35 28.27 -25.67
C GLY A 64 14.05 29.07 -25.64
N LEU A 65 13.07 28.65 -24.83
CA LEU A 65 11.78 29.32 -24.67
C LEU A 65 11.93 30.76 -24.19
N ASN A 66 12.72 31.00 -23.14
CA ASN A 66 12.89 32.33 -22.55
C ASN A 66 13.66 33.27 -23.50
N ALA A 67 14.75 32.79 -24.10
CA ALA A 67 15.52 33.61 -25.03
C ALA A 67 14.68 34.02 -26.25
N VAL A 68 13.93 33.07 -26.82
CA VAL A 68 13.08 33.36 -27.99
C VAL A 68 11.91 34.26 -27.60
N ALA A 69 11.30 34.09 -26.42
CA ALA A 69 10.20 34.95 -25.95
C ALA A 69 10.66 36.41 -25.76
N ILE A 70 11.84 36.63 -25.16
CA ILE A 70 12.42 37.99 -25.00
C ILE A 70 12.69 38.61 -26.36
N LEU A 71 13.33 37.88 -27.29
CA LEU A 71 13.61 38.36 -28.64
C LEU A 71 12.31 38.67 -29.40
N ALA A 72 11.29 37.83 -29.30
CA ALA A 72 10.00 38.03 -29.94
C ALA A 72 9.27 39.27 -29.38
N GLY A 73 9.39 39.54 -28.08
CA GLY A 73 8.87 40.77 -27.46
C GLY A 73 9.52 42.04 -28.06
N ILE A 74 10.86 42.07 -28.11
CA ILE A 74 11.62 43.22 -28.62
C ILE A 74 11.34 43.45 -30.09
N VAL A 75 11.45 42.40 -30.92
CA VAL A 75 11.23 42.51 -32.38
C VAL A 75 9.77 42.80 -32.71
N GLY A 76 8.84 42.20 -31.95
CA GLY A 76 7.41 42.39 -32.11
C GLY A 76 6.97 43.80 -31.78
N GLU A 77 7.46 44.36 -30.66
CA GLU A 77 7.19 45.77 -30.33
C GLU A 77 7.69 46.70 -31.46
N SER A 78 8.93 46.55 -31.89
CA SER A 78 9.49 47.37 -32.97
C SER A 78 8.75 47.23 -34.31
N ALA A 79 8.11 46.08 -34.55
CA ALA A 79 7.36 45.82 -35.78
C ALA A 79 5.95 46.45 -35.77
N PHE A 80 5.23 46.38 -34.66
CA PHE A 80 3.82 46.78 -34.58
C PHE A 80 3.58 48.15 -33.96
N SER A 81 4.47 48.63 -33.06
CA SER A 81 4.34 49.90 -32.37
C SER A 81 4.21 51.12 -33.30
N PRO A 82 5.01 51.25 -34.41
CA PRO A 82 4.85 52.39 -35.30
C PRO A 82 3.49 52.46 -35.99
N SER A 83 2.95 51.32 -36.38
CA SER A 83 1.64 51.28 -37.05
C SER A 83 0.50 51.64 -36.10
N LEU A 84 0.57 51.15 -34.86
CA LEU A 84 -0.40 51.47 -33.81
C LEU A 84 -0.28 52.91 -33.34
N LYS A 85 0.96 53.45 -33.23
CA LYS A 85 1.18 54.87 -32.97
C LYS A 85 0.48 55.73 -34.01
N ASN A 86 0.67 55.46 -35.30
CA ASN A 86 0.04 56.21 -36.39
C ASN A 86 -1.50 56.14 -36.34
N PHE A 87 -2.06 55.01 -35.89
CA PHE A 87 -3.51 54.89 -35.70
C PHE A 87 -3.99 55.76 -34.53
N TYR A 88 -3.30 55.74 -33.37
CA TYR A 88 -3.66 56.51 -32.20
C TYR A 88 -3.43 58.04 -32.36
N LEU A 89 -2.49 58.48 -33.21
CA LEU A 89 -2.28 59.88 -33.53
C LEU A 89 -3.52 60.59 -34.17
N GLN A 90 -4.48 59.79 -34.64
CA GLN A 90 -5.75 60.32 -35.13
C GLN A 90 -6.68 60.79 -34.01
N PHE A 91 -6.45 60.32 -32.78
CA PHE A 91 -7.36 60.55 -31.63
C PHE A 91 -6.67 61.22 -30.43
N PHE A 92 -5.33 61.15 -30.34
CA PHE A 92 -4.55 61.58 -29.18
C PHE A 92 -3.29 62.35 -29.61
N GLU A 93 -2.79 63.18 -28.70
CA GLU A 93 -1.50 63.88 -28.89
C GLU A 93 -0.31 62.91 -28.88
N GLU A 94 0.81 63.35 -29.49
CA GLU A 94 1.97 62.46 -29.72
C GLU A 94 2.49 61.67 -28.52
N PRO A 95 2.63 62.21 -27.29
CA PRO A 95 3.17 61.45 -26.18
C PRO A 95 2.22 60.30 -25.72
N LEU A 96 0.92 60.55 -25.72
CA LEU A 96 -0.10 59.54 -25.37
C LEU A 96 -0.24 58.47 -26.48
N ALA A 97 -0.28 58.89 -27.76
CA ALA A 97 -0.36 58.00 -28.90
C ALA A 97 0.81 57.01 -28.95
N GLN A 98 2.03 57.47 -28.59
CA GLN A 98 3.22 56.63 -28.55
C GLN A 98 3.13 55.57 -27.41
N GLN A 99 2.76 55.99 -26.21
CA GLN A 99 2.60 55.08 -25.06
C GLN A 99 1.50 54.01 -25.31
N LEU A 100 0.36 54.44 -25.80
CA LEU A 100 -0.74 53.54 -26.15
C LEU A 100 -0.34 52.57 -27.28
N GLY A 101 0.38 53.06 -28.29
CA GLY A 101 0.89 52.23 -29.37
C GLY A 101 1.86 51.13 -28.90
N SER A 102 2.79 51.47 -28.01
CA SER A 102 3.73 50.48 -27.43
C SER A 102 3.00 49.45 -26.51
N ILE A 103 2.10 49.91 -25.62
CA ILE A 103 1.35 49.03 -24.73
C ILE A 103 0.46 48.06 -25.53
N CYS A 104 -0.30 48.56 -26.50
CA CYS A 104 -1.14 47.71 -27.35
C CYS A 104 -0.32 46.74 -28.19
N SER A 105 0.83 47.21 -28.78
CA SER A 105 1.75 46.34 -29.49
C SER A 105 2.24 45.20 -28.61
N PHE A 106 2.67 45.52 -27.41
CA PHE A 106 3.13 44.50 -26.43
C PHE A 106 2.04 43.49 -26.12
N ILE A 107 0.82 43.93 -25.83
CA ILE A 107 -0.31 43.03 -25.52
C ILE A 107 -0.65 42.13 -26.71
N ILE A 108 -0.69 42.68 -27.93
CA ILE A 108 -1.03 41.92 -29.14
C ILE A 108 0.06 40.88 -29.42
N VAL A 109 1.33 41.27 -29.41
CA VAL A 109 2.47 40.36 -29.67
C VAL A 109 2.57 39.29 -28.63
N THR A 110 2.45 39.64 -27.35
CA THR A 110 2.49 38.68 -26.24
C THR A 110 1.34 37.69 -26.31
N SER A 111 0.10 38.17 -26.56
CA SER A 111 -1.06 37.30 -26.70
C SER A 111 -0.94 36.34 -27.88
N MET A 112 -0.49 36.86 -29.02
CA MET A 112 -0.23 36.05 -30.22
C MET A 112 0.87 34.99 -29.96
N PHE A 113 1.92 35.38 -29.27
CA PHE A 113 3.04 34.48 -28.96
C PHE A 113 2.62 33.39 -27.99
N ILE A 114 1.91 33.73 -26.90
CA ILE A 114 1.35 32.74 -25.96
C ILE A 114 0.45 31.77 -26.69
N LEU A 115 -0.45 32.24 -27.54
CA LEU A 115 -1.40 31.36 -28.23
C LEU A 115 -0.71 30.45 -29.25
N LEU A 116 0.13 30.99 -30.12
CA LEU A 116 0.69 30.26 -31.26
C LEU A 116 2.01 29.55 -30.94
N ALA A 117 2.83 30.10 -30.05
CA ALA A 117 4.16 29.60 -29.76
C ALA A 117 4.20 28.71 -28.49
N ASP A 118 3.22 28.83 -27.57
CA ASP A 118 3.20 28.04 -26.34
C ASP A 118 1.94 27.15 -26.19
N LEU A 119 0.74 27.71 -26.09
CA LEU A 119 -0.46 26.96 -25.79
C LEU A 119 -0.86 25.96 -26.88
N THR A 120 -0.85 26.40 -28.17
CA THR A 120 -1.26 25.53 -29.28
C THR A 120 -0.30 24.36 -29.48
N PRO A 121 1.03 24.54 -29.49
CA PRO A 121 1.97 23.44 -29.58
C PRO A 121 1.88 22.47 -28.41
N LYS A 122 1.69 22.95 -27.18
CA LYS A 122 1.51 22.09 -25.99
C LYS A 122 0.29 21.19 -26.13
N ARG A 123 -0.85 21.73 -26.57
CA ARG A 123 -2.06 20.93 -26.82
C ARG A 123 -1.83 19.86 -27.89
N ILE A 124 -1.15 20.20 -28.98
CA ILE A 124 -0.80 19.23 -30.04
C ILE A 124 0.12 18.13 -29.48
N GLY A 125 1.11 18.51 -28.64
CA GLY A 125 2.04 17.59 -28.01
C GLY A 125 1.38 16.57 -27.10
N MET A 126 0.30 16.94 -26.42
CA MET A 126 -0.47 16.05 -25.54
C MET A 126 -1.31 15.00 -26.29
N ILE A 127 -1.76 15.26 -27.51
CA ILE A 127 -2.64 14.35 -28.26
C ILE A 127 -1.93 13.06 -28.66
N LYS A 128 -0.69 13.16 -29.16
CA LYS A 128 0.12 12.02 -29.61
C LYS A 128 1.59 12.20 -29.19
N PRO A 129 1.88 12.15 -27.88
CA PRO A 129 3.18 12.54 -27.35
C PRO A 129 4.32 11.67 -27.90
N GLU A 130 4.16 10.36 -27.97
CA GLU A 130 5.23 9.47 -28.44
C GLU A 130 5.57 9.71 -29.92
N ALA A 131 4.54 9.85 -30.78
CA ALA A 131 4.76 10.07 -32.21
C ALA A 131 5.47 11.39 -32.49
N ILE A 132 5.19 12.42 -31.70
CA ILE A 132 5.83 13.73 -31.80
C ILE A 132 7.24 13.67 -31.23
N ALA A 133 7.44 13.08 -30.05
CA ALA A 133 8.76 12.90 -29.44
C ALA A 133 9.74 12.19 -30.39
N LEU A 134 9.29 11.13 -31.07
CA LEU A 134 10.10 10.41 -32.06
C LEU A 134 10.54 11.26 -33.24
N ARG A 135 9.75 12.26 -33.66
CA ARG A 135 10.07 13.14 -34.77
C ARG A 135 11.03 14.26 -34.40
N ILE A 136 10.87 14.80 -33.19
CA ILE A 136 11.63 15.96 -32.70
C ILE A 136 12.94 15.56 -32.01
N VAL A 137 13.16 14.28 -31.66
CA VAL A 137 14.32 13.82 -30.90
C VAL A 137 15.66 14.21 -31.58
N ASN A 138 15.75 14.11 -32.91
CA ASN A 138 16.98 14.40 -33.61
C ASN A 138 17.34 15.90 -33.62
N PRO A 139 16.45 16.83 -34.00
CA PRO A 139 16.75 18.27 -33.89
C PRO A 139 16.97 18.68 -32.42
N MET A 140 16.26 18.07 -31.45
CA MET A 140 16.46 18.37 -30.04
C MET A 140 17.85 17.92 -29.53
N ARG A 141 18.38 16.79 -30.01
CA ARG A 141 19.75 16.37 -29.72
C ARG A 141 20.79 17.40 -30.21
N PHE A 142 20.58 18.01 -31.38
CA PHE A 142 21.45 19.08 -31.85
C PHE A 142 21.39 20.30 -30.90
N CYS A 143 20.19 20.68 -30.45
CA CYS A 143 20.04 21.78 -29.48
C CYS A 143 20.73 21.43 -28.14
N LEU A 144 20.58 20.21 -27.64
CA LEU A 144 21.25 19.75 -26.41
C LEU A 144 22.79 19.83 -26.53
N ALA A 145 23.33 19.43 -27.66
CA ALA A 145 24.78 19.52 -27.92
C ALA A 145 25.26 20.96 -28.01
N PHE A 146 24.52 21.83 -28.69
CA PHE A 146 24.85 23.25 -28.87
C PHE A 146 24.80 24.01 -27.55
N PHE A 147 23.77 23.81 -26.73
CA PHE A 147 23.59 24.51 -25.44
C PHE A 147 24.34 23.87 -24.28
N ARG A 148 25.03 22.75 -24.49
CA ARG A 148 25.74 22.01 -23.43
C ARG A 148 26.65 22.89 -22.53
N PRO A 149 27.50 23.79 -23.06
CA PRO A 149 28.36 24.63 -22.23
C PRO A 149 27.54 25.59 -21.33
N LEU A 150 26.43 26.12 -21.87
CA LEU A 150 25.56 27.04 -21.14
C LEU A 150 24.77 26.31 -20.05
N VAL A 151 24.31 25.10 -20.33
CA VAL A 151 23.64 24.24 -19.34
C VAL A 151 24.59 23.88 -18.20
N TRP A 152 25.85 23.55 -18.51
CA TRP A 152 26.86 23.28 -17.48
C TRP A 152 27.05 24.48 -16.54
N LEU A 153 27.09 25.69 -17.08
CA LEU A 153 27.19 26.90 -16.27
C LEU A 153 25.97 27.11 -15.36
N PHE A 154 24.76 26.99 -15.91
CA PHE A 154 23.53 27.20 -15.14
C PHE A 154 23.28 26.11 -14.08
N ASN A 155 23.54 24.84 -14.41
CA ASN A 155 23.45 23.76 -13.43
C ASN A 155 24.47 23.94 -12.30
N GLY A 156 25.71 24.34 -12.62
CA GLY A 156 26.73 24.63 -11.59
C GLY A 156 26.31 25.79 -10.66
N MET A 157 25.64 26.79 -11.18
CA MET A 157 25.07 27.90 -10.39
C MET A 157 23.89 27.40 -9.52
N ALA A 158 23.01 26.58 -10.07
CA ALA A 158 21.89 26.00 -9.33
C ALA A 158 22.39 25.06 -8.21
N ASP A 159 23.38 24.23 -8.48
CA ASP A 159 24.01 23.34 -7.51
C ASP A 159 24.65 24.14 -6.34
N LEU A 160 25.25 25.30 -6.66
CA LEU A 160 25.78 26.19 -5.64
C LEU A 160 24.67 26.73 -4.73
N ILE A 161 23.53 27.13 -5.31
CA ILE A 161 22.36 27.60 -4.57
C ILE A 161 21.81 26.47 -3.69
N PHE A 162 21.65 25.25 -4.21
CA PHE A 162 21.16 24.10 -3.44
C PHE A 162 22.07 23.75 -2.29
N LYS A 163 23.42 23.82 -2.48
CA LYS A 163 24.39 23.64 -1.40
C LYS A 163 24.27 24.72 -0.34
N LEU A 164 24.06 25.98 -0.74
CA LEU A 164 23.93 27.10 0.17
C LEU A 164 22.68 26.96 1.07
N PHE A 165 21.55 26.51 0.49
CA PHE A 165 20.30 26.31 1.20
C PHE A 165 20.13 24.88 1.79
N LYS A 166 21.14 24.00 1.65
CA LYS A 166 21.11 22.60 2.14
C LYS A 166 19.91 21.80 1.62
N ILE A 167 19.49 22.04 0.39
CA ILE A 167 18.40 21.30 -0.25
C ILE A 167 18.96 19.96 -0.76
N PRO A 168 18.35 18.81 -0.44
CA PRO A 168 18.80 17.51 -0.93
C PRO A 168 18.65 17.43 -2.46
N MET A 169 19.74 17.06 -3.15
CA MET A 169 19.79 17.00 -4.61
C MET A 169 19.20 15.72 -5.21
N VAL A 170 19.00 14.69 -4.41
CA VAL A 170 18.53 13.38 -4.87
C VAL A 170 17.20 13.08 -4.20
N ARG A 171 16.18 12.83 -5.01
CA ARG A 171 14.96 12.19 -4.56
C ARG A 171 15.21 10.69 -4.63
N ASN A 172 15.24 10.03 -3.49
CA ASN A 172 15.18 8.57 -3.46
C ASN A 172 13.83 8.16 -4.02
N GLU A 173 13.82 7.66 -5.22
CA GLU A 173 12.66 6.98 -5.83
C GLU A 173 12.77 5.48 -5.54
N ASP A 174 12.92 5.13 -4.27
CA ASP A 174 12.81 3.73 -3.87
C ASP A 174 11.34 3.32 -4.03
N ILE A 175 11.11 2.29 -4.83
CA ILE A 175 9.78 1.73 -5.01
C ILE A 175 9.39 1.11 -3.67
N THR A 176 8.29 1.59 -3.11
CA THR A 176 7.72 1.07 -1.86
C THR A 176 6.72 -0.04 -2.15
N SER A 177 6.37 -0.83 -1.14
CA SER A 177 5.28 -1.80 -1.24
C SER A 177 3.97 -1.14 -1.66
N ASP A 178 3.69 0.06 -1.14
CA ASP A 178 2.50 0.84 -1.49
C ASP A 178 2.46 1.23 -2.97
N ASP A 179 3.62 1.55 -3.58
CA ASP A 179 3.70 1.84 -5.02
C ASP A 179 3.36 0.60 -5.86
N ILE A 180 3.76 -0.59 -5.39
CA ILE A 180 3.44 -1.86 -6.06
C ILE A 180 1.95 -2.14 -5.94
N PHE A 181 1.35 -1.98 -4.75
CA PHE A 181 -0.08 -2.12 -4.52
C PHE A 181 -0.89 -1.19 -5.42
N ALA A 182 -0.53 0.09 -5.49
CA ALA A 182 -1.20 1.05 -6.36
C ALA A 182 -1.16 0.67 -7.85
N ILE A 183 -0.07 0.02 -8.31
CA ILE A 183 0.05 -0.47 -9.69
C ILE A 183 -0.84 -1.71 -9.91
N VAL A 184 -0.88 -2.62 -8.94
CA VAL A 184 -1.70 -3.85 -8.99
C VAL A 184 -3.19 -3.48 -9.01
N GLU A 185 -3.62 -2.59 -8.12
CA GLU A 185 -4.99 -2.06 -8.07
C GLU A 185 -5.39 -1.37 -9.39
N ALA A 186 -4.52 -0.49 -9.92
CA ALA A 186 -4.75 0.14 -11.21
C ALA A 186 -4.85 -0.88 -12.36
N GLY A 187 -4.14 -2.00 -12.26
CA GLY A 187 -4.20 -3.12 -13.19
C GLY A 187 -5.54 -3.86 -13.12
N ALA A 188 -6.05 -4.08 -11.92
CA ALA A 188 -7.35 -4.71 -11.68
C ALA A 188 -8.50 -3.82 -12.20
N VAL A 189 -8.52 -2.54 -11.86
CA VAL A 189 -9.50 -1.55 -12.34
C VAL A 189 -9.47 -1.43 -13.88
N ALA A 190 -8.29 -1.50 -14.48
CA ALA A 190 -8.14 -1.46 -15.94
C ALA A 190 -8.53 -2.79 -16.66
N GLY A 191 -8.86 -3.86 -15.89
CA GLY A 191 -9.19 -5.18 -16.43
C GLY A 191 -7.99 -5.93 -17.03
N VAL A 192 -6.77 -5.54 -16.69
CA VAL A 192 -5.53 -6.21 -17.10
C VAL A 192 -5.28 -7.44 -16.23
N LEU A 193 -5.64 -7.37 -14.95
CA LEU A 193 -5.62 -8.46 -13.99
C LEU A 193 -7.04 -9.00 -13.78
N ARG A 194 -7.14 -10.32 -13.63
CA ARG A 194 -8.38 -10.96 -13.17
C ARG A 194 -8.51 -10.77 -11.67
N LYS A 195 -9.75 -10.83 -11.15
CA LYS A 195 -10.02 -10.73 -9.71
C LYS A 195 -9.16 -11.71 -8.89
N GLN A 196 -9.09 -12.96 -9.29
CA GLN A 196 -8.29 -14.00 -8.64
C GLN A 196 -6.78 -13.72 -8.66
N GLU A 197 -6.27 -13.14 -9.76
CA GLU A 197 -4.84 -12.77 -9.86
C GLU A 197 -4.51 -11.60 -8.93
N HIS A 198 -5.43 -10.66 -8.78
CA HIS A 198 -5.32 -9.55 -7.85
C HIS A 198 -5.29 -10.05 -6.40
N GLU A 199 -6.27 -10.85 -5.99
CA GLU A 199 -6.37 -11.46 -4.66
C GLU A 199 -5.12 -12.27 -4.29
N LEU A 200 -4.58 -13.07 -5.22
CA LEU A 200 -3.34 -13.80 -4.98
C LEU A 200 -2.14 -12.89 -4.71
N ILE A 201 -2.04 -11.78 -5.44
CA ILE A 201 -0.94 -10.82 -5.23
C ILE A 201 -1.09 -10.16 -3.87
N GLU A 202 -2.28 -9.77 -3.46
CA GLU A 202 -2.56 -9.23 -2.13
C GLU A 202 -2.19 -10.24 -1.04
N ASN A 203 -2.66 -11.47 -1.13
CA ASN A 203 -2.36 -12.52 -0.16
C ASN A 203 -0.86 -12.80 -0.03
N VAL A 204 -0.08 -12.71 -1.12
CA VAL A 204 1.39 -12.86 -1.06
C VAL A 204 2.02 -11.76 -0.19
N PHE A 205 1.57 -10.52 -0.32
CA PHE A 205 2.08 -9.44 0.53
C PHE A 205 1.62 -9.57 1.97
N GLU A 206 0.39 -10.03 2.19
CA GLU A 206 -0.14 -10.26 3.54
C GLU A 206 0.63 -11.33 4.32
N LEU A 207 1.26 -12.31 3.66
CA LEU A 207 2.10 -13.30 4.34
C LEU A 207 3.23 -12.70 5.17
N GLU A 208 3.75 -11.53 4.78
CA GLU A 208 4.80 -10.83 5.51
C GLU A 208 4.29 -10.09 6.76
N SER A 209 3.02 -9.72 6.78
CA SER A 209 2.39 -8.99 7.88
C SER A 209 1.58 -9.88 8.81
N ARG A 210 0.96 -10.95 8.28
CA ARG A 210 0.15 -11.90 9.06
C ARG A 210 1.03 -12.78 9.92
N THR A 211 0.67 -12.89 11.21
CA THR A 211 1.35 -13.77 12.16
C THR A 211 0.76 -15.18 12.13
N VAL A 212 1.52 -16.15 12.61
CA VAL A 212 1.12 -17.56 12.64
C VAL A 212 -0.20 -17.80 13.39
N PRO A 213 -0.51 -17.10 14.50
CA PRO A 213 -1.80 -17.23 15.20
C PRO A 213 -3.03 -16.93 14.33
N SER A 214 -2.90 -16.16 13.26
CA SER A 214 -4.02 -15.84 12.36
C SER A 214 -4.48 -17.00 11.46
N ALA A 215 -3.64 -18.03 11.32
CA ALA A 215 -3.89 -19.18 10.43
C ALA A 215 -3.76 -20.55 11.13
N MET A 216 -3.41 -20.58 12.42
CA MET A 216 -3.26 -21.84 13.16
C MET A 216 -4.60 -22.43 13.58
N THR A 217 -4.61 -23.73 13.83
CA THR A 217 -5.67 -24.39 14.63
C THR A 217 -5.42 -24.06 16.10
N PRO A 218 -6.32 -23.35 16.80
CA PRO A 218 -6.14 -22.95 18.19
C PRO A 218 -6.06 -24.16 19.14
N ARG A 219 -5.41 -23.98 20.29
CA ARG A 219 -5.19 -25.02 21.30
C ARG A 219 -6.47 -25.81 21.66
N GLU A 220 -7.61 -25.15 21.82
CA GLU A 220 -8.88 -25.76 22.18
C GLU A 220 -9.43 -26.71 21.12
N ASP A 221 -9.05 -26.50 19.85
CA ASP A 221 -9.52 -27.30 18.71
C ASP A 221 -8.49 -28.39 18.32
N VAL A 222 -7.32 -28.44 19.00
CA VAL A 222 -6.28 -29.42 18.71
C VAL A 222 -6.64 -30.76 19.30
N VAL A 223 -6.77 -31.78 18.44
CA VAL A 223 -6.95 -33.16 18.84
C VAL A 223 -5.60 -33.80 19.11
N TYR A 224 -5.43 -34.37 20.31
CA TYR A 224 -4.21 -35.07 20.69
C TYR A 224 -4.49 -36.40 21.35
N PHE A 225 -3.50 -37.30 21.32
CA PHE A 225 -3.50 -38.57 22.04
C PHE A 225 -2.61 -38.45 23.27
N ASP A 226 -3.10 -38.96 24.40
CA ASP A 226 -2.22 -39.27 25.52
C ASP A 226 -1.40 -40.53 25.18
N ARG A 227 -0.14 -40.53 25.55
CA ARG A 227 0.78 -41.66 25.32
C ARG A 227 0.27 -42.97 25.87
N GLU A 228 -0.48 -42.93 26.98
CA GLU A 228 -1.06 -44.10 27.66
C GLU A 228 -2.51 -44.40 27.24
N GLU A 229 -3.02 -43.69 26.23
CA GLU A 229 -4.38 -43.82 25.73
C GLU A 229 -4.64 -45.22 25.15
N THR A 230 -5.85 -45.73 25.36
CA THR A 230 -6.21 -47.06 24.88
C THR A 230 -6.44 -47.06 23.36
N GLU A 231 -6.18 -48.21 22.72
CA GLU A 231 -6.44 -48.36 21.28
C GLU A 231 -7.90 -48.09 20.89
N SER A 232 -8.84 -48.33 21.79
CA SER A 232 -10.26 -48.05 21.56
C SER A 232 -10.51 -46.57 21.46
N ASP A 233 -9.94 -45.79 22.38
CA ASP A 233 -10.13 -44.35 22.46
C ASP A 233 -9.42 -43.64 21.27
N ILE A 234 -8.23 -44.13 20.90
CA ILE A 234 -7.52 -43.65 19.68
C ILE A 234 -8.37 -43.85 18.42
N LYS A 235 -8.99 -45.05 18.28
CA LYS A 235 -9.88 -45.33 17.14
C LYS A 235 -11.13 -44.45 17.14
N GLU A 236 -11.71 -44.21 18.29
CA GLU A 236 -12.89 -43.34 18.44
C GLU A 236 -12.56 -41.89 18.06
N LYS A 237 -11.46 -41.34 18.57
CA LYS A 237 -11.01 -40.01 18.24
C LYS A 237 -10.75 -39.83 16.73
N ILE A 238 -10.07 -40.81 16.10
CA ILE A 238 -9.85 -40.77 14.64
C ILE A 238 -11.16 -40.81 13.84
N ALA A 239 -12.14 -41.60 14.33
CA ALA A 239 -13.43 -41.76 13.65
C ALA A 239 -14.34 -40.54 13.81
N THR A 240 -14.30 -39.87 14.96
CA THR A 240 -15.15 -38.72 15.29
C THR A 240 -14.54 -37.39 14.80
N GLN A 241 -13.22 -37.30 14.81
CA GLN A 241 -12.48 -36.08 14.45
C GLN A 241 -11.33 -36.41 13.47
N PRO A 242 -11.61 -36.61 12.20
CA PRO A 242 -10.62 -37.06 11.23
C PRO A 242 -9.63 -35.93 10.86
N HIS A 243 -8.42 -36.02 11.37
CA HIS A 243 -7.30 -35.13 11.01
C HIS A 243 -6.18 -35.89 10.28
N SER A 244 -5.35 -35.20 9.52
CA SER A 244 -4.20 -35.78 8.85
C SER A 244 -3.08 -36.12 9.82
N LYS A 245 -2.95 -35.40 10.91
CA LYS A 245 -1.93 -35.53 11.94
C LYS A 245 -2.54 -35.32 13.33
N PHE A 246 -2.03 -36.06 14.29
CA PHE A 246 -2.44 -35.98 15.68
C PHE A 246 -1.23 -35.76 16.58
N LEU A 247 -1.31 -34.81 17.50
CA LEU A 247 -0.30 -34.67 18.55
C LEU A 247 -0.28 -35.88 19.48
N VAL A 248 0.90 -36.19 19.98
CA VAL A 248 1.08 -37.18 21.06
C VAL A 248 1.72 -36.46 22.23
N CYS A 249 1.06 -36.51 23.39
CA CYS A 249 1.47 -35.81 24.59
C CYS A 249 1.58 -36.80 25.78
N GLU A 250 2.19 -36.36 26.86
CA GLU A 250 2.30 -37.10 28.11
C GLU A 250 1.46 -36.38 29.18
N GLY A 251 0.24 -36.84 29.37
CA GLY A 251 -0.75 -36.29 30.30
C GLY A 251 -1.53 -35.10 29.74
N ASP A 252 -0.88 -34.00 29.45
CA ASP A 252 -1.54 -32.81 28.91
C ASP A 252 -0.88 -32.29 27.61
N ILE A 253 -1.55 -31.36 26.93
CA ILE A 253 -1.14 -30.84 25.65
C ILE A 253 0.18 -30.07 25.70
N ASP A 254 0.61 -29.58 26.87
CA ASP A 254 1.86 -28.82 27.00
C ASP A 254 3.10 -29.73 27.11
N HIS A 255 2.88 -31.06 27.39
CA HIS A 255 3.94 -32.04 27.43
C HIS A 255 4.02 -32.84 26.13
N ILE A 256 4.54 -32.23 25.10
CA ILE A 256 4.56 -32.78 23.74
C ILE A 256 5.69 -33.81 23.59
N ILE A 257 5.35 -34.99 23.08
CA ILE A 257 6.32 -36.03 22.66
C ILE A 257 6.61 -35.88 21.15
N GLY A 258 5.59 -35.58 20.34
CA GLY A 258 5.69 -35.45 18.90
C GLY A 258 4.32 -35.54 18.24
N TYR A 259 4.29 -36.01 17.00
CA TYR A 259 3.05 -36.23 16.27
C TYR A 259 3.04 -37.55 15.51
N VAL A 260 1.84 -38.04 15.18
CA VAL A 260 1.62 -39.26 14.39
C VAL A 260 0.78 -38.90 13.16
N ASP A 261 1.18 -39.45 12.01
CA ASP A 261 0.45 -39.33 10.76
C ASP A 261 -0.73 -40.31 10.73
N SER A 262 -1.94 -39.83 10.40
CA SER A 262 -3.16 -40.66 10.31
C SER A 262 -3.01 -41.81 9.29
N LYS A 263 -2.23 -41.62 8.23
CA LYS A 263 -1.93 -42.66 7.24
C LYS A 263 -1.16 -43.82 7.86
N GLU A 264 -0.24 -43.54 8.79
CA GLU A 264 0.47 -44.60 9.51
C GLU A 264 -0.46 -45.39 10.42
N LEU A 265 -1.30 -44.67 11.18
CA LEU A 265 -2.32 -45.31 12.03
C LEU A 265 -3.29 -46.18 11.23
N LEU A 266 -3.77 -45.65 10.08
CA LEU A 266 -4.65 -46.42 9.19
C LEU A 266 -3.97 -47.66 8.61
N ASN A 267 -2.71 -47.55 8.19
CA ASN A 267 -1.93 -48.67 7.67
C ASN A 267 -1.77 -49.76 8.74
N ARG A 268 -1.54 -49.39 10.00
CA ARG A 268 -1.48 -50.34 11.13
C ARG A 268 -2.79 -51.04 11.37
N VAL A 269 -3.92 -50.29 11.37
CA VAL A 269 -5.26 -50.87 11.52
C VAL A 269 -5.55 -51.89 10.42
N ILE A 270 -5.26 -51.55 9.16
CA ILE A 270 -5.48 -52.48 8.03
C ILE A 270 -4.65 -53.75 8.15
N ASN A 271 -3.42 -53.66 8.68
CA ASN A 271 -2.52 -54.80 8.84
C ASN A 271 -2.74 -55.54 10.19
N GLY A 272 -3.74 -55.18 10.99
CA GLY A 272 -4.03 -55.80 12.26
C GLY A 272 -2.93 -55.61 13.31
N GLN A 273 -2.14 -54.55 13.19
CA GLN A 273 -1.08 -54.19 14.13
C GLN A 273 -1.64 -53.32 15.27
N SER A 274 -0.99 -53.37 16.43
CA SER A 274 -1.37 -52.57 17.61
C SER A 274 -1.18 -51.07 17.32
N LEU A 275 -2.09 -50.24 17.86
CA LEU A 275 -2.01 -48.79 17.89
C LEU A 275 -1.38 -48.24 19.16
N ASN A 276 -0.76 -49.13 19.98
CA ASN A 276 -0.10 -48.71 21.21
C ASN A 276 1.02 -47.69 20.87
N LEU A 277 0.89 -46.48 21.41
CA LEU A 277 1.81 -45.36 21.14
C LEU A 277 3.18 -45.60 21.83
N ASN A 278 3.24 -46.48 22.81
CA ASN A 278 4.50 -46.86 23.46
C ASN A 278 5.28 -47.92 22.70
N GLU A 279 4.61 -48.70 21.82
CA GLU A 279 5.24 -49.81 21.10
C GLU A 279 4.87 -49.82 19.62
N GLY A 280 5.83 -49.51 18.81
CA GLY A 280 5.74 -49.75 17.38
C GLY A 280 5.12 -48.64 16.52
N VAL A 281 4.44 -47.65 17.07
CA VAL A 281 3.99 -46.45 16.34
C VAL A 281 5.15 -45.48 16.22
N HIS A 282 5.41 -45.02 15.01
CA HIS A 282 6.50 -44.04 14.76
C HIS A 282 6.03 -42.63 15.10
N ILE A 283 6.40 -42.14 16.29
CA ILE A 283 6.16 -40.78 16.71
C ILE A 283 7.26 -39.90 16.12
N ARG A 284 6.86 -38.96 15.25
CA ARG A 284 7.76 -37.99 14.60
C ARG A 284 7.96 -36.79 15.50
N LYS A 285 9.16 -36.20 15.44
CA LYS A 285 9.39 -34.92 16.12
C LYS A 285 8.69 -33.82 15.35
N ALA A 286 7.91 -33.01 16.05
CA ALA A 286 7.28 -31.84 15.46
C ALA A 286 8.25 -30.66 15.39
N LEU A 287 8.10 -29.80 14.39
CA LEU A 287 8.72 -28.50 14.35
C LEU A 287 8.07 -27.62 15.42
N ILE A 288 8.88 -26.96 16.24
CA ILE A 288 8.41 -26.06 17.30
C ILE A 288 8.78 -24.63 16.91
N ILE A 289 7.81 -23.73 16.92
CA ILE A 289 7.98 -22.34 16.53
C ILE A 289 7.31 -21.40 17.52
N PRO A 290 7.81 -20.17 17.69
CA PRO A 290 7.13 -19.14 18.48
C PRO A 290 5.93 -18.55 17.73
N ASP A 291 4.94 -18.09 18.48
CA ASP A 291 3.73 -17.44 17.98
C ASP A 291 3.95 -16.08 17.30
N THR A 292 5.12 -15.49 17.47
CA THR A 292 5.49 -14.19 16.89
C THR A 292 5.97 -14.25 15.45
N LEU A 293 6.15 -15.44 14.86
CA LEU A 293 6.59 -15.59 13.48
C LEU A 293 5.49 -15.17 12.50
N THR A 294 5.91 -14.62 11.35
CA THR A 294 5.02 -14.35 10.24
C THR A 294 4.72 -15.63 9.44
N LEU A 295 3.65 -15.62 8.64
CA LEU A 295 3.33 -16.73 7.75
C LEU A 295 4.41 -16.94 6.68
N SER A 296 5.09 -15.87 6.27
CA SER A 296 6.24 -15.92 5.37
C SER A 296 7.42 -16.66 6.00
N ASP A 297 7.79 -16.32 7.24
CA ASP A 297 8.84 -17.02 8.00
C ASP A 297 8.49 -18.49 8.25
N MET A 298 7.20 -18.76 8.48
CA MET A 298 6.69 -20.11 8.66
C MET A 298 6.87 -20.96 7.40
N LEU A 299 6.55 -20.39 6.23
CA LEU A 299 6.74 -21.06 4.95
C LEU A 299 8.22 -21.39 4.69
N GLU A 300 9.13 -20.47 5.02
CA GLU A 300 10.56 -20.69 4.94
C GLU A 300 11.03 -21.79 5.91
N SER A 301 10.47 -21.82 7.13
CA SER A 301 10.75 -22.83 8.13
C SER A 301 10.32 -24.23 7.67
N PHE A 302 9.14 -24.39 7.09
CA PHE A 302 8.68 -25.64 6.48
C PHE A 302 9.58 -26.08 5.33
N LYS A 303 9.94 -25.15 4.44
CA LYS A 303 10.84 -25.42 3.31
C LYS A 303 12.23 -25.88 3.77
N THR A 304 12.76 -25.29 4.82
CA THR A 304 14.11 -25.55 5.31
C THR A 304 14.17 -26.85 6.12
N SER A 305 13.17 -27.11 6.96
CA SER A 305 13.09 -28.33 7.77
C SER A 305 12.66 -29.55 6.96
N GLY A 306 11.93 -29.35 5.85
CA GLY A 306 11.27 -30.43 5.10
C GLY A 306 10.05 -31.03 5.82
N GLU A 307 9.58 -30.37 6.90
CA GLU A 307 8.37 -30.72 7.65
C GLU A 307 7.18 -29.94 7.08
N ASP A 308 5.96 -30.42 7.35
CA ASP A 308 4.71 -29.82 6.91
C ASP A 308 3.72 -29.61 8.07
N PHE A 309 4.22 -29.75 9.31
CA PHE A 309 3.46 -29.63 10.55
C PHE A 309 4.31 -29.01 11.65
N ALA A 310 3.78 -28.02 12.34
CA ALA A 310 4.46 -27.34 13.43
C ALA A 310 3.54 -27.09 14.61
N ILE A 311 4.14 -26.97 15.78
CA ILE A 311 3.53 -26.65 17.06
C ILE A 311 3.94 -25.25 17.44
N ILE A 312 2.97 -24.43 17.82
CA ILE A 312 3.15 -23.04 18.17
C ILE A 312 3.20 -22.89 19.67
N LEU A 313 4.28 -22.29 20.17
CA LEU A 313 4.46 -21.99 21.58
C LEU A 313 4.52 -20.49 21.83
N ASN A 314 3.96 -20.07 22.96
CA ASN A 314 4.14 -18.73 23.48
C ASN A 314 5.46 -18.59 24.29
N GLU A 315 5.73 -17.38 24.83
CA GLU A 315 6.89 -17.06 25.66
C GLU A 315 6.97 -17.86 26.99
N TYR A 316 5.88 -18.48 27.38
CA TYR A 316 5.80 -19.35 28.58
C TYR A 316 5.97 -20.83 28.25
N ALA A 317 6.32 -21.15 26.99
CA ALA A 317 6.40 -22.52 26.46
C ALA A 317 5.07 -23.30 26.54
N MET A 318 3.92 -22.63 26.56
CA MET A 318 2.60 -23.25 26.46
C MET A 318 2.20 -23.38 24.99
N VAL A 319 1.53 -24.47 24.66
CA VAL A 319 0.99 -24.69 23.31
C VAL A 319 -0.16 -23.72 23.04
N MET A 320 0.02 -22.89 22.02
CA MET A 320 -1.02 -22.00 21.52
C MET A 320 -1.89 -22.66 20.46
N GLY A 321 -1.33 -23.56 19.70
CA GLY A 321 -2.01 -24.27 18.63
C GLY A 321 -1.04 -25.06 17.75
N VAL A 322 -1.54 -25.51 16.61
CA VAL A 322 -0.76 -26.18 15.56
C VAL A 322 -1.02 -25.54 14.21
N ILE A 323 -0.05 -25.63 13.31
CA ILE A 323 -0.19 -25.15 11.94
C ILE A 323 0.39 -26.18 10.98
N THR A 324 -0.27 -26.34 9.84
CA THR A 324 0.23 -27.16 8.74
C THR A 324 0.63 -26.29 7.54
N LEU A 325 1.43 -26.86 6.66
CA LEU A 325 1.73 -26.22 5.37
C LEU A 325 0.45 -25.91 4.57
N ASN A 326 -0.57 -26.79 4.71
CA ASN A 326 -1.85 -26.59 4.03
C ASN A 326 -2.58 -25.35 4.54
N ASP A 327 -2.50 -25.03 5.83
CA ASP A 327 -3.15 -23.84 6.40
C ASP A 327 -2.52 -22.56 5.85
N VAL A 328 -1.18 -22.51 5.78
CA VAL A 328 -0.44 -21.41 5.15
C VAL A 328 -0.78 -21.28 3.65
N MET A 329 -0.85 -22.43 2.95
CA MET A 329 -1.21 -22.42 1.53
C MET A 329 -2.67 -22.03 1.30
N THR A 330 -3.58 -22.37 2.19
CA THR A 330 -4.99 -21.95 2.12
C THR A 330 -5.12 -20.44 2.32
N THR A 331 -4.38 -19.87 3.26
CA THR A 331 -4.32 -18.40 3.43
C THR A 331 -3.77 -17.71 2.17
N LEU A 332 -2.75 -18.28 1.54
CA LEU A 332 -2.17 -17.73 0.31
C LEU A 332 -3.12 -17.83 -0.87
N MET A 333 -3.76 -18.99 -1.06
CA MET A 333 -4.58 -19.28 -2.24
C MET A 333 -6.03 -18.79 -2.10
N GLY A 334 -6.50 -18.49 -0.90
CA GLY A 334 -7.87 -18.07 -0.64
C GLY A 334 -8.89 -19.05 -1.23
N ASP A 335 -9.93 -18.53 -1.84
CA ASP A 335 -11.04 -19.30 -2.43
C ASP A 335 -10.66 -20.26 -3.56
N LEU A 336 -9.39 -20.27 -4.00
CA LEU A 336 -8.94 -21.16 -5.07
C LEU A 336 -8.79 -22.63 -4.64
N ILE A 337 -8.71 -22.95 -3.36
CA ILE A 337 -8.51 -24.32 -2.84
C ILE A 337 -9.84 -25.03 -2.52
N GLY A 338 -10.94 -24.57 -3.04
CA GLY A 338 -12.16 -25.36 -3.13
C GLY A 338 -13.20 -25.18 -2.01
N PRO A 339 -14.44 -25.56 -2.24
CA PRO A 339 -15.53 -25.45 -1.28
C PRO A 339 -15.42 -26.54 -0.22
N GLY A 340 -14.85 -26.24 0.92
CA GLY A 340 -14.70 -27.23 2.00
C GLY A 340 -14.47 -26.65 3.39
N GLN A 341 -14.14 -25.38 3.50
CA GLN A 341 -14.17 -24.66 4.78
C GLN A 341 -15.50 -23.92 4.88
N GLU A 342 -16.14 -24.00 6.04
CA GLU A 342 -17.28 -23.16 6.35
C GLU A 342 -16.85 -21.71 6.24
N GLU A 343 -17.61 -20.90 5.50
CA GLU A 343 -17.32 -19.48 5.31
C GLU A 343 -17.38 -18.80 6.69
N GLN A 344 -16.25 -18.34 7.18
CA GLN A 344 -16.16 -17.63 8.48
C GLN A 344 -16.94 -16.31 8.47
N ILE A 345 -17.17 -15.74 7.28
CA ILE A 345 -17.97 -14.54 7.09
C ILE A 345 -19.09 -14.84 6.10
N VAL A 346 -20.31 -14.96 6.57
CA VAL A 346 -21.48 -15.25 5.77
C VAL A 346 -22.34 -14.00 5.60
N SER A 347 -22.56 -13.55 4.37
CA SER A 347 -23.49 -12.45 4.10
C SER A 347 -24.92 -12.90 4.38
N ARG A 348 -25.60 -12.23 5.30
CA ARG A 348 -26.99 -12.48 5.64
C ARG A 348 -27.95 -11.69 4.72
N ASP A 349 -27.62 -10.45 4.47
CA ASP A 349 -28.33 -9.54 3.58
C ASP A 349 -27.37 -8.42 3.07
N GLU A 350 -27.86 -7.45 2.32
CA GLU A 350 -27.05 -6.35 1.74
C GLU A 350 -26.34 -5.47 2.79
N HIS A 351 -26.76 -5.57 4.06
CA HIS A 351 -26.28 -4.67 5.13
C HIS A 351 -25.86 -5.43 6.39
N SER A 352 -25.87 -6.77 6.38
CA SER A 352 -25.50 -7.53 7.55
C SER A 352 -24.76 -8.83 7.22
N TRP A 353 -23.82 -9.20 8.10
CA TRP A 353 -22.98 -10.39 8.02
C TRP A 353 -22.97 -11.14 9.34
N LEU A 354 -22.95 -12.47 9.26
CA LEU A 354 -22.59 -13.33 10.37
C LEU A 354 -21.10 -13.63 10.28
N VAL A 355 -20.38 -13.39 11.35
CA VAL A 355 -18.92 -13.52 11.42
C VAL A 355 -18.56 -14.41 12.60
N GLU A 356 -17.76 -15.44 12.38
CA GLU A 356 -17.23 -16.27 13.46
C GLU A 356 -16.26 -15.45 14.32
N GLY A 357 -16.28 -15.70 15.64
CA GLY A 357 -15.43 -14.95 16.57
C GLY A 357 -13.93 -15.15 16.35
N GLY A 358 -13.54 -16.31 15.81
CA GLY A 358 -12.16 -16.65 15.46
C GLY A 358 -11.67 -16.06 14.14
N THR A 359 -12.53 -15.35 13.37
CA THR A 359 -12.15 -14.76 12.09
C THR A 359 -11.02 -13.74 12.28
N PRO A 360 -9.93 -13.84 11.50
CA PRO A 360 -8.86 -12.85 11.51
C PRO A 360 -9.37 -11.46 11.20
N ILE A 361 -8.80 -10.46 11.88
CA ILE A 361 -9.25 -9.07 11.73
C ILE A 361 -9.04 -8.55 10.30
N ASP A 362 -7.99 -9.00 9.62
CA ASP A 362 -7.67 -8.61 8.24
C ASP A 362 -8.75 -9.09 7.25
N ASP A 363 -9.32 -10.28 7.47
CA ASP A 363 -10.40 -10.79 6.63
C ASP A 363 -11.69 -10.00 6.85
N VAL A 364 -11.96 -9.56 8.09
CA VAL A 364 -13.09 -8.68 8.41
C VAL A 364 -12.90 -7.30 7.77
N MET A 365 -11.69 -6.75 7.81
CA MET A 365 -11.32 -5.47 7.16
C MET A 365 -11.63 -5.53 5.66
N ARG A 366 -11.20 -6.60 5.00
CA ARG A 366 -11.38 -6.80 3.56
C ARG A 366 -12.85 -6.90 3.16
N VAL A 367 -13.66 -7.68 3.88
CA VAL A 367 -15.07 -7.90 3.55
C VAL A 367 -15.92 -6.67 3.82
N LEU A 368 -15.60 -5.91 4.87
CA LEU A 368 -16.36 -4.73 5.29
C LEU A 368 -15.83 -3.41 4.71
N ASP A 369 -14.74 -3.44 3.93
CA ASP A 369 -14.07 -2.24 3.37
C ASP A 369 -13.69 -1.24 4.48
N ILE A 370 -13.01 -1.75 5.52
CA ILE A 370 -12.51 -0.96 6.65
C ILE A 370 -11.00 -0.83 6.52
N ASP A 371 -10.49 0.40 6.49
CA ASP A 371 -9.05 0.68 6.28
C ASP A 371 -8.16 0.22 7.43
N ASP A 372 -8.60 0.36 8.68
CA ASP A 372 -7.81 0.00 9.87
C ASP A 372 -8.69 -0.17 11.10
N PHE A 373 -8.26 -1.07 12.01
CA PHE A 373 -8.85 -1.24 13.33
C PHE A 373 -7.94 -0.62 14.41
N PRO A 374 -8.52 0.04 15.42
CA PRO A 374 -7.74 0.76 16.44
C PRO A 374 -6.94 -0.22 17.31
N ASP A 375 -5.63 0.04 17.43
CA ASP A 375 -4.70 -0.75 18.24
C ASP A 375 -4.63 -2.23 17.81
N SER A 376 -4.69 -2.51 16.52
CA SER A 376 -4.74 -3.86 15.91
C SER A 376 -3.61 -4.78 16.37
N SER A 377 -2.48 -4.24 16.82
CA SER A 377 -1.38 -5.02 17.39
C SER A 377 -1.72 -5.76 18.71
N ASN A 378 -2.88 -5.52 19.32
CA ASN A 378 -3.28 -6.14 20.59
C ASN A 378 -4.25 -7.31 20.44
N TYR A 379 -4.66 -7.66 19.23
CA TYR A 379 -5.61 -8.76 18.96
C TYR A 379 -5.52 -9.20 17.50
N GLU A 380 -5.71 -10.49 17.27
CA GLU A 380 -5.61 -11.10 15.93
C GLU A 380 -6.99 -11.36 15.30
N THR A 381 -8.06 -11.46 16.13
CA THR A 381 -9.39 -11.87 15.68
C THR A 381 -10.46 -10.86 16.05
N ILE A 382 -11.62 -10.97 15.40
CA ILE A 382 -12.77 -10.10 15.69
C ILE A 382 -13.27 -10.26 17.13
N ALA A 383 -13.20 -11.45 17.71
CA ALA A 383 -13.50 -11.67 19.12
C ALA A 383 -12.51 -10.94 20.03
N GLY A 384 -11.22 -10.95 19.67
CA GLY A 384 -10.17 -10.19 20.34
C GLY A 384 -10.45 -8.68 20.33
N PHE A 385 -10.84 -8.13 19.18
CA PHE A 385 -11.28 -6.74 19.06
C PHE A 385 -12.46 -6.41 19.99
N MET A 386 -13.47 -7.28 20.04
CA MET A 386 -14.63 -7.08 20.93
C MET A 386 -14.21 -7.06 22.39
N MET A 387 -13.36 -8.00 22.83
CA MET A 387 -12.86 -8.06 24.21
C MET A 387 -12.00 -6.83 24.53
N TYR A 388 -11.13 -6.43 23.60
CA TYR A 388 -10.28 -5.27 23.75
C TYR A 388 -11.08 -3.98 23.92
N ARG A 389 -12.13 -3.79 23.13
CA ARG A 389 -12.99 -2.59 23.19
C ARG A 389 -13.93 -2.58 24.37
N LEU A 390 -14.52 -3.71 24.72
CA LEU A 390 -15.47 -3.82 25.83
C LEU A 390 -14.81 -3.84 27.21
N ARG A 391 -13.51 -4.20 27.28
CA ARG A 391 -12.73 -4.34 28.52
C ARG A 391 -13.39 -5.25 29.56
N LYS A 392 -14.12 -6.27 29.10
CA LYS A 392 -14.80 -7.28 29.91
C LYS A 392 -14.98 -8.55 29.09
N ILE A 393 -15.30 -9.67 29.74
CA ILE A 393 -15.77 -10.87 29.05
C ILE A 393 -17.15 -10.53 28.45
N PRO A 394 -17.32 -10.59 27.14
CA PRO A 394 -18.56 -10.22 26.47
C PRO A 394 -19.71 -11.16 26.82
N LYS A 395 -20.94 -10.66 26.68
CA LYS A 395 -22.17 -11.42 26.81
C LYS A 395 -22.98 -11.28 25.54
N ARG A 396 -23.92 -12.20 25.29
CA ARG A 396 -24.89 -12.07 24.20
C ARG A 396 -25.56 -10.70 24.27
N THR A 397 -25.73 -10.07 23.12
CA THR A 397 -26.23 -8.70 22.92
C THR A 397 -25.27 -7.55 23.29
N ASP A 398 -24.08 -7.83 23.83
CA ASP A 398 -23.05 -6.80 23.92
C ASP A 398 -22.62 -6.39 22.51
N TYR A 399 -22.36 -5.11 22.30
CA TYR A 399 -22.00 -4.60 20.99
C TYR A 399 -20.94 -3.51 21.05
N VAL A 400 -20.21 -3.37 19.96
CA VAL A 400 -19.29 -2.27 19.68
C VAL A 400 -19.72 -1.61 18.38
N LYS A 401 -19.65 -0.27 18.31
CA LYS A 401 -19.85 0.49 17.07
C LYS A 401 -18.51 1.01 16.60
N PHE A 402 -18.14 0.69 15.36
CA PHE A 402 -16.89 1.13 14.78
C PHE A 402 -17.02 1.24 13.25
N SER A 403 -16.40 2.26 12.65
CA SER A 403 -16.32 2.50 11.20
C SER A 403 -17.66 2.38 10.44
N GLY A 404 -18.78 2.81 11.03
CA GLY A 404 -20.10 2.72 10.39
C GLY A 404 -20.77 1.36 10.55
N TYR A 405 -20.20 0.44 11.32
CA TYR A 405 -20.75 -0.88 11.61
C TYR A 405 -21.05 -1.07 13.09
N LYS A 406 -22.05 -1.93 13.37
CA LYS A 406 -22.38 -2.45 14.71
C LYS A 406 -21.95 -3.92 14.76
N PHE A 407 -21.01 -4.24 15.60
CA PHE A 407 -20.57 -5.59 15.89
C PHE A 407 -21.30 -6.06 17.14
N GLU A 408 -22.18 -7.02 17.03
CA GLU A 408 -23.04 -7.51 18.13
C GLU A 408 -22.78 -8.99 18.37
N VAL A 409 -22.54 -9.35 19.63
CA VAL A 409 -22.32 -10.75 20.03
C VAL A 409 -23.65 -11.51 20.00
N VAL A 410 -23.73 -12.53 19.13
CA VAL A 410 -24.93 -13.38 18.97
C VAL A 410 -24.80 -14.64 19.78
N ASP A 411 -23.64 -15.30 19.71
CA ASP A 411 -23.42 -16.55 20.43
C ASP A 411 -22.07 -16.57 21.15
N ILE A 412 -22.08 -17.33 22.30
CA ILE A 412 -20.93 -17.49 23.19
C ILE A 412 -20.90 -18.91 23.66
N ASP A 413 -19.77 -19.58 23.52
CA ASP A 413 -19.47 -20.86 24.12
C ASP A 413 -18.31 -20.72 25.12
N ASN A 414 -18.53 -21.16 26.37
CA ASN A 414 -17.51 -21.17 27.45
C ASN A 414 -16.67 -19.89 27.56
N TYR A 415 -17.29 -18.68 27.48
CA TYR A 415 -16.66 -17.34 27.47
C TYR A 415 -15.98 -16.95 26.16
N LYS A 416 -15.88 -17.83 25.16
CA LYS A 416 -15.42 -17.56 23.81
C LYS A 416 -16.61 -16.99 23.02
N ILE A 417 -16.38 -15.91 22.29
CA ILE A 417 -17.36 -15.44 21.32
C ILE A 417 -17.31 -16.41 20.14
N ASP A 418 -18.42 -17.10 19.92
CA ASP A 418 -18.56 -18.02 18.80
C ASP A 418 -19.00 -17.28 17.55
N GLN A 419 -20.02 -16.42 17.64
CA GLN A 419 -20.57 -15.73 16.50
C GLN A 419 -20.96 -14.28 16.79
N LEU A 420 -20.69 -13.43 15.81
CA LEU A 420 -21.05 -12.00 15.79
C LEU A 420 -22.01 -11.70 14.65
N LEU A 421 -22.94 -10.78 14.87
CA LEU A 421 -23.72 -10.13 13.85
C LEU A 421 -23.13 -8.75 13.59
N VAL A 422 -22.62 -8.54 12.39
CA VAL A 422 -22.14 -7.24 11.94
C VAL A 422 -23.22 -6.60 11.08
N THR A 423 -23.63 -5.38 11.44
CA THR A 423 -24.68 -4.67 10.72
C THR A 423 -24.17 -3.28 10.34
N LYS A 424 -24.33 -2.90 9.08
CA LYS A 424 -24.02 -1.55 8.59
C LYS A 424 -25.05 -0.57 9.16
N ILE A 425 -24.57 0.52 9.75
CA ILE A 425 -25.42 1.54 10.34
C ILE A 425 -25.48 2.71 9.34
N ASP A 426 -26.60 2.89 8.67
CA ASP A 426 -26.87 4.09 7.90
C ASP A 426 -27.04 5.27 8.88
N ASP A 427 -26.28 6.35 8.69
CA ASP A 427 -26.25 7.56 9.53
C ASP A 427 -25.36 7.56 10.81
N ILE A 428 -24.05 7.51 10.62
CA ILE A 428 -23.13 8.21 11.55
C ILE A 428 -22.05 8.91 10.70
N PRO A 429 -21.94 10.25 10.75
CA PRO A 429 -20.81 10.93 10.15
C PRO A 429 -19.51 10.41 10.80
N PRO A 430 -18.38 10.32 10.06
CA PRO A 430 -17.14 9.77 10.57
C PRO A 430 -16.76 10.52 11.86
N VAL A 431 -16.74 9.81 12.97
CA VAL A 431 -16.29 10.32 14.25
C VAL A 431 -14.79 10.56 14.10
N LYS A 432 -14.38 11.82 14.01
CA LYS A 432 -12.96 12.20 14.16
C LYS A 432 -12.44 11.57 15.45
N PRO A 433 -11.22 11.01 15.46
CA PRO A 433 -10.65 10.44 16.67
C PRO A 433 -10.68 11.50 17.77
N VAL A 434 -11.45 11.25 18.82
CA VAL A 434 -11.41 12.06 20.05
C VAL A 434 -10.07 11.77 20.68
N LEU A 435 -9.14 12.70 20.58
CA LEU A 435 -7.94 12.73 21.41
C LEU A 435 -8.37 12.53 22.85
N GLN A 436 -7.92 11.46 23.47
CA GLN A 436 -8.16 11.18 24.87
C GLN A 436 -7.63 12.35 25.68
N GLU A 437 -8.53 13.15 26.25
CA GLU A 437 -8.17 14.05 27.33
C GLU A 437 -7.62 13.18 28.48
N HIS A 438 -6.38 13.47 28.83
CA HIS A 438 -5.73 12.92 30.01
C HIS A 438 -6.65 13.14 31.22
N VAL A 439 -7.21 12.07 31.75
CA VAL A 439 -7.85 12.07 33.07
C VAL A 439 -6.70 12.29 34.07
N PRO A 440 -6.68 13.39 34.84
CA PRO A 440 -5.65 13.59 35.83
C PRO A 440 -5.80 12.52 36.93
N VAL A 441 -4.75 11.76 37.14
CA VAL A 441 -4.63 10.83 38.27
C VAL A 441 -4.79 11.66 39.55
N MET A 442 -5.89 11.44 40.25
CA MET A 442 -6.14 12.01 41.59
C MET A 442 -5.11 11.40 42.55
N GLN A 443 -4.06 12.20 42.87
CA GLN A 443 -3.15 11.88 43.95
C GLN A 443 -3.94 11.96 45.28
N THR A 444 -4.21 10.83 45.87
CA THR A 444 -4.66 10.73 47.26
C THR A 444 -3.51 11.13 48.16
N THR A 445 -3.47 12.39 48.54
CA THR A 445 -2.66 12.88 49.69
C THR A 445 -3.32 12.36 50.96
N THR A 446 -2.73 11.34 51.58
CA THR A 446 -2.96 10.99 52.99
C THR A 446 -2.24 12.03 53.86
N GLU A 447 -2.95 13.07 54.29
CA GLU A 447 -2.52 13.89 55.42
C GLU A 447 -2.56 13.05 56.69
N VAL A 448 -1.40 12.74 57.25
CA VAL A 448 -1.23 12.25 58.61
C VAL A 448 -1.28 13.43 59.54
N ASP A 449 -2.41 13.57 60.21
CA ASP A 449 -2.64 14.58 61.24
C ASP A 449 -1.92 14.15 62.52
N THR A 450 -0.70 14.69 62.76
CA THR A 450 0.01 14.61 64.04
C THR A 450 -0.45 15.80 64.87
N LYS A 451 -1.47 15.62 65.68
CA LYS A 451 -1.74 16.48 66.84
C LYS A 451 -1.07 15.93 68.06
N ALA A 452 -0.07 16.68 68.51
CA ALA A 452 0.51 16.58 69.82
C ALA A 452 -0.56 16.76 70.92
N ASP A 453 -0.54 15.91 71.90
CA ASP A 453 -1.17 16.16 73.17
C ASP A 453 -0.09 16.19 74.28
N GLU A 454 0.32 17.41 74.64
CA GLU A 454 0.94 17.72 75.89
C GLU A 454 -0.15 17.88 76.96
N ASN A 455 -0.16 17.12 77.98
CA ASN A 455 -0.23 17.57 79.34
C ASN A 455 -0.65 16.52 80.38
N LYS A 456 0.14 16.48 81.42
CA LYS A 456 -0.12 16.31 82.84
C LYS A 456 0.50 15.06 83.48
N THR A 457 1.67 15.25 84.01
CA THR A 457 2.01 15.52 85.44
C THR A 457 1.38 14.59 86.52
N ALA A 458 2.28 14.07 87.32
CA ALA A 458 2.21 13.84 88.75
C ALA A 458 1.58 12.54 89.24
N SER A 459 2.37 11.70 89.74
CA SER A 459 2.79 11.29 91.10
C SER A 459 3.64 10.03 91.00
#